data_e6977bbfe354cacc6205754ffffe43f3
#
_entry.id   e6977bbfe354cacc6205754ffffe43f3
#
_cell.length_a   1.000
_cell.length_b   1.000
_cell.length_c   1.000
_cell.angle_alpha   90.00
_cell.angle_beta   90.00
_cell.angle_gamma   90.00
#
_symmetry.space_group_name_H-M   'P 1'
#
loop_
_entity.id
_entity.type
_entity.pdbx_description
1 polymer ?
#
loop_
_entity_poly.entity_id
_entity_poly.type
_entity_poly.pdbx_seq_one_letter_code
_entity_poly.pdbx_strand_id
1 'polypeptide(L)'
;MKVADLFKFRTPEVRALHLTWIAFFITFYVWFNMAPLASSMLKSVDWLTPEDIKLFAICNVALTIPARIIVGMALDRFGPRRVFSVLMVTMSIPALVFAFGTSMTQLLVARLVLSSVGASFVVGIHMTALWFKPKHIGFAEGFYAGWGNFGSAAAAMTLPTIALAWYGGPDGWRWAIAQSAIVMAAYGIYYWFAITDGPDAKAHRKPRKALAMEVSSWGDMIKLTLWTIPLVGCLAILVWRIEGMGYLSSTGAVICYVAIAAVVIYQVGQILRVNVPILKKGVPEDDKYSFNSVAALNSTYFANFGAELAVVSMLPMFFEQTWGLTAAAAGLIAASFAFVNLVARPMGGLVSDRLGNRRFVMLSYMFGIGIGFVLMGLLNSNWPLIVAIAITIFTSFFVQGAEGATFGIIPSIKRRITGQISGMAGAYGNVGAVVYLTIFTFVTPTQFFFIIATGAFLSWLICLVWLKEPEGAFDEEYYVSSVDRLIEEQELTASQAKPQQG
;
A
#
# COMPACT_ATOMS: atom_id res chain seq x y z
N MET A 1 -12.07 19.80 -8.14
CA MET A 1 -11.27 20.59 -7.19
C MET A 1 -10.07 21.18 -7.93
N LYS A 2 -9.77 22.45 -7.76
CA LYS A 2 -8.56 23.08 -8.34
C LYS A 2 -7.43 23.00 -7.30
N VAL A 3 -6.16 23.03 -7.75
CA VAL A 3 -5.00 23.02 -6.83
C VAL A 3 -5.08 24.20 -5.82
N ALA A 4 -5.61 25.36 -6.24
CA ALA A 4 -5.81 26.51 -5.36
C ALA A 4 -6.80 26.23 -4.20
N ASP A 5 -7.69 25.26 -4.34
CA ASP A 5 -8.65 24.92 -3.29
C ASP A 5 -7.97 24.21 -2.12
N LEU A 6 -6.79 23.58 -2.32
CA LEU A 6 -6.00 22.96 -1.26
C LEU A 6 -5.52 23.97 -0.20
N PHE A 7 -5.44 25.24 -0.54
CA PHE A 7 -5.02 26.31 0.39
C PHE A 7 -6.19 26.94 1.17
N LYS A 8 -7.41 26.47 0.94
CA LYS A 8 -8.60 26.93 1.68
C LYS A 8 -8.76 26.18 3.01
N PHE A 9 -7.79 26.31 3.91
CA PHE A 9 -7.73 25.59 5.21
C PHE A 9 -8.94 25.83 6.12
N ARG A 10 -9.78 26.81 5.84
CA ARG A 10 -11.00 27.07 6.60
C ARG A 10 -12.17 26.15 6.20
N THR A 11 -12.09 25.51 5.03
CA THR A 11 -13.14 24.56 4.62
C THR A 11 -12.91 23.21 5.33
N PRO A 12 -13.97 22.63 5.93
CA PRO A 12 -13.83 21.42 6.74
C PRO A 12 -13.23 20.23 5.98
N GLU A 13 -13.61 20.04 4.73
CA GLU A 13 -13.10 18.96 3.87
C GLU A 13 -11.62 19.12 3.55
N VAL A 14 -11.14 20.34 3.28
CA VAL A 14 -9.72 20.61 3.04
C VAL A 14 -8.91 20.42 4.31
N ARG A 15 -9.43 20.89 5.45
CA ARG A 15 -8.80 20.64 6.76
C ARG A 15 -8.71 19.15 7.05
N ALA A 16 -9.78 18.40 6.81
CA ALA A 16 -9.80 16.94 6.99
C ALA A 16 -8.76 16.26 6.11
N LEU A 17 -8.65 16.67 4.83
CA LEU A 17 -7.63 16.15 3.90
C LEU A 17 -6.21 16.39 4.43
N HIS A 18 -5.91 17.62 4.87
CA HIS A 18 -4.58 17.95 5.39
C HIS A 18 -4.23 17.19 6.67
N LEU A 19 -5.13 17.11 7.62
CA LEU A 19 -4.91 16.32 8.83
C LEU A 19 -4.69 14.84 8.51
N THR A 20 -5.41 14.31 7.51
CA THR A 20 -5.37 12.89 7.17
C THR A 20 -4.10 12.52 6.39
N TRP A 21 -3.66 13.34 5.41
CA TRP A 21 -2.41 13.03 4.71
C TRP A 21 -1.19 13.20 5.65
N ILE A 22 -1.20 14.15 6.60
CA ILE A 22 -0.14 14.28 7.60
C ILE A 22 -0.10 13.03 8.51
N ALA A 23 -1.27 12.49 8.93
CA ALA A 23 -1.32 11.24 9.67
C ALA A 23 -0.68 10.10 8.88
N PHE A 24 -0.99 10.00 7.58
CA PHE A 24 -0.44 8.99 6.70
C PHE A 24 1.06 9.18 6.45
N PHE A 25 1.52 10.42 6.27
CA PHE A 25 2.93 10.78 6.17
C PHE A 25 3.71 10.30 7.40
N ILE A 26 3.22 10.59 8.61
CA ILE A 26 3.87 10.18 9.84
C ILE A 26 3.90 8.66 9.98
N THR A 27 2.82 7.95 9.61
CA THR A 27 2.81 6.49 9.63
C THR A 27 3.78 5.90 8.62
N PHE A 28 3.92 6.47 7.42
CA PHE A 28 4.90 6.05 6.42
C PHE A 28 6.34 6.36 6.86
N TYR A 29 6.57 7.50 7.48
CA TYR A 29 7.86 7.85 8.06
C TYR A 29 8.32 6.80 9.09
N VAL A 30 7.42 6.40 10.00
CA VAL A 30 7.71 5.37 11.00
C VAL A 30 7.81 3.98 10.37
N TRP A 31 7.00 3.69 9.38
CA TRP A 31 7.03 2.39 8.68
C TRP A 31 8.37 2.14 8.01
N PHE A 32 8.97 3.17 7.40
CA PHE A 32 10.24 3.06 6.67
C PHE A 32 11.45 3.61 7.42
N ASN A 33 11.36 3.85 8.73
CA ASN A 33 12.43 4.45 9.53
C ASN A 33 13.70 3.57 9.66
N MET A 34 13.60 2.27 9.46
CA MET A 34 14.74 1.35 9.59
C MET A 34 15.69 1.41 8.38
N ALA A 35 15.15 1.46 7.16
CA ALA A 35 15.96 1.35 5.94
C ALA A 35 17.15 2.33 5.89
N PRO A 36 16.97 3.65 6.14
CA PRO A 36 18.07 4.60 6.13
C PRO A 36 19.02 4.49 7.32
N LEU A 37 18.65 3.74 8.36
CA LEU A 37 19.46 3.54 9.57
C LEU A 37 20.14 2.17 9.60
N ALA A 38 19.92 1.33 8.58
CA ALA A 38 20.41 -0.05 8.54
C ALA A 38 21.93 -0.13 8.76
N SER A 39 22.72 0.72 8.10
CA SER A 39 24.18 0.76 8.27
C SER A 39 24.59 1.19 9.68
N SER A 40 23.86 2.11 10.30
CA SER A 40 24.13 2.51 11.69
C SER A 40 23.82 1.36 12.67
N MET A 41 22.74 0.61 12.42
CA MET A 41 22.39 -0.58 13.20
C MET A 41 23.46 -1.65 13.10
N LEU A 42 23.93 -1.97 11.89
CA LEU A 42 24.99 -2.98 11.65
C LEU A 42 26.32 -2.61 12.31
N LYS A 43 26.63 -1.31 12.43
CA LYS A 43 27.86 -0.83 13.07
C LYS A 43 27.80 -0.84 14.60
N SER A 44 26.62 -0.79 15.18
CA SER A 44 26.42 -0.63 16.63
C SER A 44 25.95 -1.90 17.34
N VAL A 45 25.47 -2.90 16.59
CA VAL A 45 24.92 -4.14 17.13
C VAL A 45 25.72 -5.32 16.59
N ASP A 46 26.69 -5.81 17.36
CA ASP A 46 27.70 -6.80 16.92
C ASP A 46 27.11 -8.11 16.41
N TRP A 47 25.97 -8.53 16.92
CA TRP A 47 25.31 -9.78 16.53
C TRP A 47 24.39 -9.64 15.31
N LEU A 48 24.17 -8.42 14.82
CA LEU A 48 23.26 -8.16 13.70
C LEU A 48 24.00 -8.33 12.37
N THR A 49 23.38 -9.04 11.44
CA THR A 49 23.93 -9.31 10.11
C THR A 49 23.16 -8.59 9.00
N PRO A 50 23.74 -8.38 7.81
CA PRO A 50 23.02 -7.86 6.65
C PRO A 50 21.80 -8.71 6.26
N GLU A 51 21.85 -10.03 6.48
CA GLU A 51 20.74 -10.95 6.25
C GLU A 51 19.57 -10.68 7.19
N ASP A 52 19.86 -10.31 8.45
CA ASP A 52 18.83 -9.94 9.41
C ASP A 52 18.12 -8.62 9.00
N ILE A 53 18.86 -7.65 8.47
CA ILE A 53 18.28 -6.41 7.92
C ILE A 53 17.33 -6.73 6.76
N LYS A 54 17.71 -7.65 5.86
CA LYS A 54 16.83 -8.11 4.77
C LYS A 54 15.58 -8.81 5.30
N LEU A 55 15.72 -9.65 6.35
CA LEU A 55 14.60 -10.29 7.01
C LEU A 55 13.66 -9.26 7.64
N PHE A 56 14.18 -8.24 8.34
CA PHE A 56 13.36 -7.17 8.89
C PHE A 56 12.62 -6.38 7.80
N ALA A 57 13.20 -6.21 6.62
CA ALA A 57 12.54 -5.57 5.49
C ALA A 57 11.33 -6.40 5.00
N ILE A 58 11.43 -7.74 4.98
CA ILE A 58 10.28 -8.62 4.68
C ILE A 58 9.21 -8.50 5.78
N CYS A 59 9.64 -8.59 7.06
CA CYS A 59 8.74 -8.44 8.19
C CYS A 59 7.99 -7.11 8.17
N ASN A 60 8.65 -6.05 7.69
CA ASN A 60 8.09 -4.71 7.62
C ASN A 60 6.84 -4.57 6.73
N VAL A 61 6.61 -5.48 5.80
CA VAL A 61 5.48 -5.40 4.86
C VAL A 61 4.47 -6.54 5.02
N ALA A 62 4.84 -7.61 5.72
CA ALA A 62 4.09 -8.86 5.71
C ALA A 62 2.71 -8.76 6.38
N LEU A 63 2.64 -8.32 7.63
CA LEU A 63 1.36 -8.25 8.35
C LEU A 63 0.46 -7.07 7.90
N THR A 64 0.95 -6.19 7.02
CA THR A 64 0.09 -5.19 6.38
C THR A 64 -1.08 -5.84 5.64
N ILE A 65 -0.89 -7.04 5.07
CA ILE A 65 -1.92 -7.75 4.30
C ILE A 65 -3.13 -8.11 5.19
N PRO A 66 -2.99 -8.91 6.26
CA PRO A 66 -4.11 -9.19 7.16
C PRO A 66 -4.58 -7.96 7.93
N ALA A 67 -3.68 -7.03 8.27
CA ALA A 67 -4.04 -5.81 8.98
C ALA A 67 -5.02 -4.94 8.18
N ARG A 68 -4.90 -4.85 6.85
CA ARG A 68 -5.85 -4.12 6.01
C ARG A 68 -7.26 -4.68 6.08
N ILE A 69 -7.41 -6.01 6.22
CA ILE A 69 -8.71 -6.66 6.37
C ILE A 69 -9.30 -6.31 7.74
N ILE A 70 -8.52 -6.45 8.81
CA ILE A 70 -8.95 -6.16 10.19
C ILE A 70 -9.31 -4.68 10.35
N VAL A 71 -8.47 -3.81 9.83
CA VAL A 71 -8.68 -2.35 9.85
C VAL A 71 -9.90 -1.98 9.01
N GLY A 72 -10.12 -2.61 7.85
CA GLY A 72 -11.32 -2.40 7.04
C GLY A 72 -12.60 -2.72 7.82
N MET A 73 -12.65 -3.84 8.52
CA MET A 73 -13.79 -4.20 9.40
C MET A 73 -13.96 -3.21 10.56
N ALA A 74 -12.84 -2.72 11.12
CA ALA A 74 -12.88 -1.74 12.19
C ALA A 74 -13.38 -0.36 11.70
N LEU A 75 -13.06 0.03 10.47
CA LEU A 75 -13.54 1.27 9.84
C LEU A 75 -15.06 1.30 9.76
N ASP A 76 -15.68 0.21 9.31
CA ASP A 76 -17.14 0.10 9.18
C ASP A 76 -17.84 0.22 10.54
N ARG A 77 -17.19 -0.26 11.62
CA ARG A 77 -17.77 -0.27 12.96
C ARG A 77 -17.52 1.01 13.76
N PHE A 78 -16.29 1.53 13.73
CA PHE A 78 -15.83 2.59 14.64
C PHE A 78 -15.61 3.94 13.95
N GLY A 79 -15.58 3.96 12.63
CA GLY A 79 -15.25 5.14 11.82
C GLY A 79 -13.75 5.42 11.71
N PRO A 80 -13.33 6.14 10.64
CA PRO A 80 -11.93 6.31 10.32
C PRO A 80 -11.14 7.15 11.34
N ARG A 81 -11.75 8.16 11.96
CA ARG A 81 -11.11 8.97 12.99
C ARG A 81 -10.55 8.12 14.13
N ARG A 82 -11.41 7.28 14.72
CA ARG A 82 -11.03 6.45 15.87
C ARG A 82 -10.02 5.39 15.47
N VAL A 83 -10.26 4.74 14.33
CA VAL A 83 -9.39 3.68 13.83
C VAL A 83 -7.99 4.20 13.53
N PHE A 84 -7.87 5.38 12.87
CA PHE A 84 -6.56 5.96 12.59
C PHE A 84 -5.80 6.34 13.86
N SER A 85 -6.47 7.05 14.77
CA SER A 85 -5.85 7.46 16.04
C SER A 85 -5.37 6.26 16.86
N VAL A 86 -6.22 5.23 17.01
CA VAL A 86 -5.86 4.00 17.74
C VAL A 86 -4.71 3.29 17.04
N LEU A 87 -4.74 3.17 15.70
CA LEU A 87 -3.66 2.55 14.93
C LEU A 87 -2.32 3.26 15.16
N MET A 88 -2.29 4.59 15.10
CA MET A 88 -1.06 5.38 15.32
C MET A 88 -0.51 5.20 16.73
N VAL A 89 -1.37 5.29 17.75
CA VAL A 89 -0.96 5.14 19.16
C VAL A 89 -0.51 3.71 19.46
N THR A 90 -1.24 2.69 19.01
CA THR A 90 -0.88 1.29 19.28
C THR A 90 0.37 0.86 18.53
N MET A 91 0.58 1.31 17.27
CA MET A 91 1.75 0.95 16.49
C MET A 91 3.02 1.70 16.92
N SER A 92 2.91 2.77 17.70
CA SER A 92 4.08 3.39 18.32
C SER A 92 4.74 2.49 19.37
N ILE A 93 3.99 1.59 20.01
CA ILE A 93 4.52 0.64 21.00
C ILE A 93 5.54 -0.32 20.37
N PRO A 94 5.20 -1.10 19.33
CA PRO A 94 6.20 -1.95 18.68
C PRO A 94 7.35 -1.15 18.05
N ALA A 95 7.13 0.10 17.61
CA ALA A 95 8.21 0.95 17.14
C ALA A 95 9.21 1.29 18.26
N LEU A 96 8.73 1.57 19.46
CA LEU A 96 9.59 1.77 20.65
C LEU A 96 10.28 0.49 21.09
N VAL A 97 9.57 -0.66 21.06
CA VAL A 97 10.20 -1.97 21.34
C VAL A 97 11.31 -2.27 20.32
N PHE A 98 11.12 -1.94 19.04
CA PHE A 98 12.16 -2.08 18.02
C PHE A 98 13.35 -1.16 18.30
N ALA A 99 13.12 0.10 18.72
CA ALA A 99 14.17 1.06 19.04
C ALA A 99 15.07 0.58 20.17
N PHE A 100 14.48 0.05 21.25
CA PHE A 100 15.21 -0.34 22.48
C PHE A 100 15.40 -1.84 22.64
N GLY A 101 15.03 -2.65 21.65
CA GLY A 101 15.20 -4.09 21.68
C GLY A 101 16.69 -4.49 21.76
N THR A 102 16.97 -5.54 22.54
CA THR A 102 18.32 -6.06 22.81
C THR A 102 18.53 -7.47 22.28
N SER A 103 17.49 -8.09 21.74
CA SER A 103 17.57 -9.44 21.17
C SER A 103 16.92 -9.49 19.78
N MET A 104 17.38 -10.45 18.97
CA MET A 104 16.85 -10.69 17.63
C MET A 104 15.33 -10.93 17.65
N THR A 105 14.84 -11.73 18.59
CA THR A 105 13.40 -12.01 18.72
C THR A 105 12.59 -10.77 19.00
N GLN A 106 13.07 -9.86 19.87
CA GLN A 106 12.38 -8.59 20.15
C GLN A 106 12.31 -7.71 18.91
N LEU A 107 13.43 -7.56 18.19
CA LEU A 107 13.47 -6.74 16.96
C LEU A 107 12.56 -7.34 15.87
N LEU A 108 12.64 -8.65 15.67
CA LEU A 108 11.85 -9.35 14.66
C LEU A 108 10.33 -9.22 14.93
N VAL A 109 9.90 -9.55 16.15
CA VAL A 109 8.48 -9.48 16.52
C VAL A 109 7.97 -8.04 16.47
N ALA A 110 8.77 -7.11 17.01
CA ALA A 110 8.39 -5.70 16.99
C ALA A 110 8.24 -5.18 15.55
N ARG A 111 9.16 -5.52 14.65
CA ARG A 111 9.12 -5.10 13.25
C ARG A 111 7.96 -5.73 12.51
N LEU A 112 7.69 -7.01 12.77
CA LEU A 112 6.58 -7.74 12.19
C LEU A 112 5.22 -7.10 12.60
N VAL A 113 5.02 -6.84 13.90
CA VAL A 113 3.79 -6.20 14.40
C VAL A 113 3.65 -4.77 13.87
N LEU A 114 4.76 -4.00 13.85
CA LEU A 114 4.78 -2.62 13.33
C LEU A 114 4.33 -2.56 11.86
N SER A 115 4.57 -3.59 11.07
CA SER A 115 4.14 -3.62 9.66
C SER A 115 2.62 -3.39 9.47
N SER A 116 1.82 -3.67 10.50
CA SER A 116 0.37 -3.40 10.50
C SER A 116 0.04 -1.91 10.34
N VAL A 117 1.00 -1.01 10.59
CA VAL A 117 0.85 0.43 10.35
C VAL A 117 0.58 0.76 8.89
N GLY A 118 1.01 -0.11 7.95
CA GLY A 118 0.71 0.04 6.52
C GLY A 118 -0.78 -0.06 6.16
N ALA A 119 -1.63 -0.52 7.09
CA ALA A 119 -3.08 -0.45 6.95
C ALA A 119 -3.63 0.99 7.08
N SER A 120 -2.83 1.96 7.53
CA SER A 120 -3.18 3.39 7.57
C SER A 120 -3.62 3.93 6.20
N PHE A 121 -3.09 3.39 5.11
CA PHE A 121 -3.52 3.74 3.75
C PHE A 121 -5.03 3.62 3.56
N VAL A 122 -5.61 2.49 3.95
CA VAL A 122 -7.05 2.22 3.79
C VAL A 122 -7.89 3.17 4.65
N VAL A 123 -7.39 3.53 5.82
CA VAL A 123 -8.09 4.44 6.74
C VAL A 123 -8.26 5.83 6.13
N GLY A 124 -7.18 6.37 5.55
CA GLY A 124 -7.24 7.69 4.96
C GLY A 124 -8.02 7.73 3.64
N ILE A 125 -7.96 6.69 2.80
CA ILE A 125 -8.83 6.55 1.63
C ILE A 125 -10.30 6.62 2.07
N HIS A 126 -10.68 5.86 3.10
CA HIS A 126 -12.05 5.89 3.62
C HIS A 126 -12.43 7.25 4.20
N MET A 127 -11.53 7.90 4.96
CA MET A 127 -11.74 9.26 5.48
C MET A 127 -11.96 10.26 4.34
N THR A 128 -11.12 10.21 3.30
CA THR A 128 -11.23 11.11 2.14
C THR A 128 -12.56 10.90 1.42
N ALA A 129 -13.00 9.65 1.24
CA ALA A 129 -14.29 9.33 0.63
C ALA A 129 -15.51 9.88 1.40
N LEU A 130 -15.41 10.02 2.73
CA LEU A 130 -16.49 10.59 3.56
C LEU A 130 -16.59 12.12 3.46
N TRP A 131 -15.50 12.81 3.09
CA TRP A 131 -15.44 14.26 3.04
C TRP A 131 -15.61 14.83 1.62
N PHE A 132 -15.25 14.06 0.58
CA PHE A 132 -15.25 14.55 -0.79
C PHE A 132 -16.34 13.90 -1.65
N LYS A 133 -16.98 14.74 -2.49
CA LYS A 133 -17.94 14.25 -3.49
C LYS A 133 -17.22 13.43 -4.58
N PRO A 134 -17.90 12.47 -5.24
CA PRO A 134 -17.31 11.63 -6.30
C PRO A 134 -16.53 12.41 -7.37
N LYS A 135 -17.04 13.56 -7.76
CA LYS A 135 -16.41 14.49 -8.73
C LYS A 135 -14.99 14.96 -8.33
N HIS A 136 -14.66 14.93 -7.04
CA HIS A 136 -13.40 15.46 -6.49
C HIS A 136 -12.56 14.41 -5.78
N ILE A 137 -13.07 13.19 -5.65
CA ILE A 137 -12.46 12.14 -4.84
C ILE A 137 -11.12 11.69 -5.42
N GLY A 138 -11.02 11.52 -6.74
CA GLY A 138 -9.78 11.06 -7.40
C GLY A 138 -8.59 11.97 -7.14
N PHE A 139 -8.80 13.31 -7.23
CA PHE A 139 -7.75 14.27 -6.91
C PHE A 139 -7.41 14.26 -5.41
N ALA A 140 -8.41 14.20 -4.53
CA ALA A 140 -8.22 14.21 -3.10
C ALA A 140 -7.50 12.94 -2.61
N GLU A 141 -7.86 11.76 -3.13
CA GLU A 141 -7.19 10.49 -2.85
C GLU A 141 -5.76 10.47 -3.41
N GLY A 142 -5.55 10.96 -4.64
CA GLY A 142 -4.22 11.09 -5.24
C GLY A 142 -3.31 12.00 -4.43
N PHE A 143 -3.82 13.13 -3.95
CA PHE A 143 -3.11 14.03 -3.07
C PHE A 143 -2.79 13.37 -1.71
N TYR A 144 -3.79 12.78 -1.07
CA TYR A 144 -3.62 12.04 0.17
C TYR A 144 -2.54 10.98 0.06
N ALA A 145 -2.65 10.12 -0.97
CA ALA A 145 -1.73 9.00 -1.15
C ALA A 145 -0.30 9.48 -1.50
N GLY A 146 -0.15 10.42 -2.43
CA GLY A 146 1.15 10.91 -2.85
C GLY A 146 1.91 11.64 -1.75
N TRP A 147 1.24 12.54 -1.04
CA TRP A 147 1.83 13.31 0.06
C TRP A 147 2.06 12.47 1.31
N GLY A 148 1.20 11.49 1.56
CA GLY A 148 1.40 10.54 2.65
C GLY A 148 2.59 9.62 2.41
N ASN A 149 2.72 9.01 1.21
CA ASN A 149 3.85 8.15 0.85
C ASN A 149 5.20 8.89 0.90
N PHE A 150 5.21 10.21 0.73
CA PHE A 150 6.41 11.03 0.90
C PHE A 150 7.06 10.87 2.29
N GLY A 151 6.33 10.37 3.28
CA GLY A 151 6.88 10.04 4.62
C GLY A 151 8.10 9.12 4.55
N SER A 152 8.16 8.17 3.62
CA SER A 152 9.32 7.30 3.43
C SER A 152 10.54 8.06 2.91
N ALA A 153 10.34 8.99 1.97
CA ALA A 153 11.41 9.87 1.49
C ALA A 153 11.92 10.77 2.63
N ALA A 154 11.02 11.39 3.37
CA ALA A 154 11.37 12.22 4.51
C ALA A 154 12.18 11.45 5.57
N ALA A 155 11.82 10.18 5.84
CA ALA A 155 12.60 9.32 6.71
C ALA A 155 14.02 9.10 6.18
N ALA A 156 14.17 8.79 4.89
CA ALA A 156 15.46 8.58 4.25
C ALA A 156 16.33 9.85 4.26
N MET A 157 15.72 11.02 4.07
CA MET A 157 16.41 12.31 4.08
C MET A 157 16.86 12.78 5.46
N THR A 158 16.11 12.47 6.50
CA THR A 158 16.28 13.12 7.82
C THR A 158 16.84 12.19 8.89
N LEU A 159 16.43 10.92 8.92
CA LEU A 159 16.80 10.01 10.01
C LEU A 159 18.31 9.76 10.15
N PRO A 160 19.10 9.59 9.06
CA PRO A 160 20.55 9.44 9.21
C PRO A 160 21.20 10.65 9.87
N THR A 161 20.79 11.87 9.48
CA THR A 161 21.28 13.11 10.10
C THR A 161 20.84 13.23 11.55
N ILE A 162 19.59 12.91 11.87
CA ILE A 162 19.06 12.93 13.24
C ILE A 162 19.85 11.94 14.11
N ALA A 163 20.09 10.72 13.61
CA ALA A 163 20.82 9.69 14.35
C ALA A 163 22.27 10.08 14.60
N LEU A 164 22.97 10.62 13.59
CA LEU A 164 24.41 10.87 13.64
C LEU A 164 24.76 12.24 14.23
N ALA A 165 24.00 13.30 13.84
CA ALA A 165 24.34 14.67 14.23
C ALA A 165 23.60 15.18 15.49
N TRP A 166 22.35 14.75 15.71
CA TRP A 166 21.58 15.21 16.87
C TRP A 166 21.81 14.33 18.10
N TYR A 167 21.66 13.01 17.94
CA TYR A 167 21.85 12.07 19.02
C TYR A 167 23.30 11.61 19.16
N GLY A 168 23.96 11.37 18.03
CA GLY A 168 25.35 10.90 18.00
C GLY A 168 25.58 9.54 18.66
N GLY A 169 26.81 9.05 18.62
CA GLY A 169 27.19 7.79 19.24
C GLY A 169 26.60 6.54 18.56
N PRO A 170 26.91 5.36 19.10
CA PRO A 170 26.48 4.08 18.53
C PRO A 170 24.96 3.87 18.61
N ASP A 171 24.30 4.44 19.59
CA ASP A 171 22.85 4.28 19.84
C ASP A 171 21.98 5.41 19.23
N GLY A 172 22.57 6.32 18.46
CA GLY A 172 21.84 7.42 17.85
C GLY A 172 20.64 6.98 16.99
N TRP A 173 20.77 5.85 16.30
CA TRP A 173 19.69 5.26 15.52
C TRP A 173 18.48 4.84 16.37
N ARG A 174 18.71 4.38 17.60
CA ARG A 174 17.64 3.97 18.53
C ARG A 174 16.78 5.17 18.92
N TRP A 175 17.43 6.29 19.26
CA TRP A 175 16.75 7.53 19.62
C TRP A 175 16.03 8.16 18.44
N ALA A 176 16.58 8.09 17.23
CA ALA A 176 15.92 8.57 16.00
C ALA A 176 14.63 7.78 15.71
N ILE A 177 14.65 6.44 15.87
CA ILE A 177 13.44 5.61 15.76
C ILE A 177 12.45 5.93 16.89
N ALA A 178 12.90 6.01 18.15
CA ALA A 178 12.04 6.29 19.29
C ALA A 178 11.34 7.66 19.16
N GLN A 179 12.07 8.70 18.74
CA GLN A 179 11.50 10.01 18.45
C GLN A 179 10.37 9.92 17.43
N SER A 180 10.57 9.20 16.32
CA SER A 180 9.55 9.05 15.28
C SER A 180 8.29 8.36 15.82
N ALA A 181 8.44 7.34 16.66
CA ALA A 181 7.34 6.65 17.33
C ALA A 181 6.56 7.56 18.29
N ILE A 182 7.26 8.38 19.06
CA ILE A 182 6.63 9.35 19.99
C ILE A 182 5.84 10.40 19.19
N VAL A 183 6.40 10.92 18.10
CA VAL A 183 5.70 11.87 17.21
C VAL A 183 4.44 11.23 16.63
N MET A 184 4.51 9.96 16.22
CA MET A 184 3.35 9.22 15.71
C MET A 184 2.26 9.07 16.77
N ALA A 185 2.61 8.71 18.00
CA ALA A 185 1.65 8.60 19.10
C ALA A 185 1.00 9.96 19.43
N ALA A 186 1.82 11.01 19.56
CA ALA A 186 1.35 12.37 19.85
C ALA A 186 0.39 12.88 18.76
N TYR A 187 0.74 12.66 17.47
CA TYR A 187 -0.14 13.04 16.39
C TYR A 187 -1.43 12.19 16.34
N GLY A 188 -1.37 10.92 16.67
CA GLY A 188 -2.54 10.06 16.79
C GLY A 188 -3.53 10.55 17.87
N ILE A 189 -3.02 11.01 19.00
CA ILE A 189 -3.83 11.63 20.04
C ILE A 189 -4.41 12.97 19.56
N TYR A 190 -3.59 13.82 18.95
CA TYR A 190 -4.06 15.09 18.36
C TYR A 190 -5.14 14.86 17.31
N TYR A 191 -4.96 13.90 16.39
CA TYR A 191 -5.90 13.56 15.32
C TYR A 191 -7.27 13.16 15.87
N TRP A 192 -7.31 12.44 17.01
CA TRP A 192 -8.57 12.07 17.68
C TRP A 192 -9.46 13.27 18.00
N PHE A 193 -8.85 14.38 18.41
CA PHE A 193 -9.60 15.59 18.80
C PHE A 193 -9.76 16.59 17.64
N ALA A 194 -8.87 16.58 16.68
CA ALA A 194 -8.78 17.59 15.62
C ALA A 194 -9.74 17.38 14.45
N ILE A 195 -10.24 16.14 14.24
CA ILE A 195 -11.05 15.77 13.06
C ILE A 195 -12.34 15.06 13.49
N THR A 196 -13.33 15.09 12.58
CA THR A 196 -14.56 14.29 12.67
C THR A 196 -14.66 13.31 11.49
N ASP A 197 -15.50 12.28 11.62
CA ASP A 197 -15.66 11.24 10.57
C ASP A 197 -16.41 11.72 9.32
N GLY A 198 -16.68 13.01 9.16
CA GLY A 198 -17.42 13.59 8.04
C GLY A 198 -18.86 14.02 8.42
N PRO A 199 -19.49 14.84 7.58
CA PRO A 199 -20.81 15.39 7.88
C PRO A 199 -21.91 14.32 7.98
N ASP A 200 -21.82 13.27 7.16
CA ASP A 200 -22.84 12.21 7.07
C ASP A 200 -22.37 10.85 7.66
N ALA A 201 -21.38 10.89 8.54
CA ALA A 201 -20.74 9.67 9.08
C ALA A 201 -21.71 8.67 9.74
N LYS A 202 -22.83 9.16 10.30
CA LYS A 202 -23.86 8.30 10.90
C LYS A 202 -24.71 7.56 9.86
N ALA A 203 -24.94 8.16 8.71
CA ALA A 203 -25.73 7.58 7.63
C ALA A 203 -24.96 6.46 6.89
N HIS A 204 -23.60 6.56 6.83
CA HIS A 204 -22.75 5.62 6.11
C HIS A 204 -22.31 4.38 6.94
N ARG A 205 -22.68 4.30 8.21
CA ARG A 205 -22.32 3.19 9.11
C ARG A 205 -23.14 1.91 8.95
N LYS A 206 -23.74 1.66 7.80
CA LYS A 206 -24.37 0.36 7.55
C LYS A 206 -23.29 -0.62 7.09
N PRO A 207 -23.02 -1.71 7.85
CA PRO A 207 -22.07 -2.71 7.41
C PRO A 207 -22.61 -3.37 6.13
N ARG A 208 -21.93 -3.18 5.01
CA ARG A 208 -22.17 -3.99 3.82
C ARG A 208 -21.86 -5.45 4.19
N LYS A 209 -22.86 -6.31 4.13
CA LYS A 209 -22.79 -7.73 4.50
C LYS A 209 -21.96 -8.58 3.52
N ALA A 210 -21.41 -8.03 2.45
CA ALA A 210 -20.63 -8.79 1.47
C ALA A 210 -19.22 -9.04 1.99
N LEU A 211 -18.98 -10.22 2.54
CA LEU A 211 -17.69 -10.69 3.05
C LEU A 211 -16.71 -11.13 1.95
N ALA A 212 -17.13 -11.10 0.68
CA ALA A 212 -16.31 -11.41 -0.49
C ALA A 212 -16.79 -10.59 -1.71
N MET A 213 -15.89 -10.42 -2.68
CA MET A 213 -16.18 -9.75 -3.94
C MET A 213 -17.20 -10.54 -4.75
N GLU A 214 -18.24 -9.85 -5.25
CA GLU A 214 -19.22 -10.42 -6.19
C GLU A 214 -18.58 -10.57 -7.57
N VAL A 215 -18.88 -11.64 -8.28
CA VAL A 215 -18.41 -11.89 -9.65
C VAL A 215 -19.53 -12.20 -10.61
N SER A 216 -19.26 -12.04 -11.92
CA SER A 216 -20.29 -12.12 -12.97
C SER A 216 -20.42 -13.51 -13.61
N SER A 217 -19.49 -14.42 -13.38
CA SER A 217 -19.50 -15.76 -13.98
C SER A 217 -18.83 -16.81 -13.08
N TRP A 218 -19.14 -18.10 -13.34
CA TRP A 218 -18.46 -19.21 -12.67
C TRP A 218 -16.96 -19.23 -12.90
N GLY A 219 -16.53 -18.88 -14.15
CA GLY A 219 -15.12 -18.74 -14.49
C GLY A 219 -14.44 -17.63 -13.71
N ASP A 220 -15.11 -16.50 -13.50
CA ASP A 220 -14.57 -15.40 -12.70
C ASP A 220 -14.53 -15.75 -11.20
N MET A 221 -15.47 -16.58 -10.70
CA MET A 221 -15.41 -17.09 -9.33
C MET A 221 -14.17 -17.99 -9.10
N ILE A 222 -13.84 -18.85 -10.05
CA ILE A 222 -12.63 -19.66 -10.01
C ILE A 222 -11.39 -18.75 -10.02
N LYS A 223 -11.34 -17.77 -10.91
CA LYS A 223 -10.23 -16.80 -10.96
C LYS A 223 -10.09 -16.02 -9.66
N LEU A 224 -11.19 -15.49 -9.10
CA LEU A 224 -11.18 -14.80 -7.81
C LEU A 224 -10.61 -15.69 -6.72
N THR A 225 -11.02 -16.98 -6.67
CA THR A 225 -10.50 -17.95 -5.70
C THR A 225 -9.00 -18.16 -5.88
N LEU A 226 -8.53 -18.37 -7.12
CA LEU A 226 -7.11 -18.54 -7.42
C LEU A 226 -6.28 -17.29 -7.06
N TRP A 227 -6.80 -16.09 -7.30
CA TRP A 227 -6.13 -14.85 -6.92
C TRP A 227 -6.22 -14.54 -5.42
N THR A 228 -7.11 -15.18 -4.67
CA THR A 228 -7.17 -15.04 -3.20
C THR A 228 -6.09 -15.85 -2.50
N ILE A 229 -5.64 -16.98 -3.08
CA ILE A 229 -4.63 -17.84 -2.47
C ILE A 229 -3.29 -17.11 -2.27
N PRO A 230 -2.69 -16.40 -3.25
CA PRO A 230 -1.44 -15.67 -3.06
C PRO A 230 -1.52 -14.57 -2.01
N LEU A 231 -2.68 -13.95 -1.80
CA LEU A 231 -2.85 -12.88 -0.80
C LEU A 231 -2.50 -13.33 0.62
N VAL A 232 -2.88 -14.54 0.98
CA VAL A 232 -2.59 -15.09 2.31
C VAL A 232 -1.40 -16.04 2.25
N GLY A 233 -1.26 -16.78 1.12
CA GLY A 233 -0.19 -17.75 0.91
C GLY A 233 1.22 -17.13 0.93
N CYS A 234 1.36 -15.85 0.56
CA CYS A 234 2.66 -15.17 0.65
C CYS A 234 3.21 -15.09 2.09
N LEU A 235 2.34 -15.14 3.11
CA LEU A 235 2.78 -15.22 4.50
C LEU A 235 3.53 -16.54 4.81
N ALA A 236 3.25 -17.60 4.06
CA ALA A 236 4.00 -18.85 4.18
C ALA A 236 5.47 -18.69 3.74
N ILE A 237 5.74 -17.79 2.79
CA ILE A 237 7.12 -17.45 2.38
C ILE A 237 7.87 -16.80 3.54
N LEU A 238 7.23 -15.91 4.28
CA LEU A 238 7.82 -15.29 5.46
C LEU A 238 8.10 -16.35 6.55
N VAL A 239 7.13 -17.23 6.84
CA VAL A 239 7.30 -18.31 7.83
C VAL A 239 8.47 -19.19 7.44
N TRP A 240 8.53 -19.63 6.18
CA TRP A 240 9.65 -20.42 5.65
C TRP A 240 10.99 -19.72 5.82
N ARG A 241 11.04 -18.41 5.55
CA ARG A 241 12.29 -17.65 5.68
C ARG A 241 12.76 -17.54 7.13
N ILE A 242 11.83 -17.25 8.06
CA ILE A 242 12.13 -17.13 9.50
C ILE A 242 12.58 -18.49 10.07
N GLU A 243 11.93 -19.60 9.68
CA GLU A 243 12.30 -20.95 10.05
C GLU A 243 13.70 -21.31 9.51
N GLY A 244 13.94 -21.05 8.22
CA GLY A 244 15.23 -21.34 7.56
C GLY A 244 16.42 -20.58 8.14
N MET A 245 16.17 -19.43 8.80
CA MET A 245 17.19 -18.68 9.55
C MET A 245 17.32 -19.10 11.01
N GLY A 246 16.53 -20.10 11.46
CA GLY A 246 16.59 -20.62 12.82
C GLY A 246 15.88 -19.78 13.90
N TYR A 247 15.13 -18.74 13.49
CA TYR A 247 14.40 -17.86 14.43
C TYR A 247 13.01 -18.37 14.80
N LEU A 248 12.52 -19.40 14.11
CA LEU A 248 11.26 -20.07 14.39
C LEU A 248 11.49 -21.58 14.44
N SER A 249 10.96 -22.25 15.46
CA SER A 249 11.00 -23.71 15.52
C SER A 249 10.12 -24.34 14.45
N SER A 250 10.45 -25.55 13.98
CA SER A 250 9.64 -26.27 13.00
C SER A 250 8.19 -26.51 13.49
N THR A 251 7.98 -26.75 14.78
CA THR A 251 6.64 -26.82 15.36
C THR A 251 5.89 -25.47 15.23
N GLY A 252 6.58 -24.35 15.52
CA GLY A 252 6.01 -23.03 15.35
C GLY A 252 5.67 -22.72 13.89
N ALA A 253 6.54 -23.12 12.95
CA ALA A 253 6.28 -22.97 11.51
C ALA A 253 5.04 -23.77 11.07
N VAL A 254 4.89 -25.03 11.51
CA VAL A 254 3.70 -25.84 11.21
C VAL A 254 2.43 -25.18 11.75
N ILE A 255 2.42 -24.66 12.97
CA ILE A 255 1.29 -23.92 13.53
C ILE A 255 0.93 -22.72 12.64
N CYS A 256 1.92 -21.95 12.21
CA CYS A 256 1.71 -20.80 11.31
C CYS A 256 1.13 -21.25 9.95
N TYR A 257 1.64 -22.33 9.34
CA TYR A 257 1.12 -22.86 8.08
C TYR A 257 -0.32 -23.32 8.21
N VAL A 258 -0.67 -24.02 9.32
CA VAL A 258 -2.06 -24.43 9.60
C VAL A 258 -2.97 -23.21 9.74
N ALA A 259 -2.53 -22.17 10.46
CA ALA A 259 -3.30 -20.93 10.61
C ALA A 259 -3.51 -20.23 9.25
N ILE A 260 -2.46 -20.14 8.41
CA ILE A 260 -2.54 -19.59 7.05
C ILE A 260 -3.53 -20.38 6.20
N ALA A 261 -3.45 -21.72 6.22
CA ALA A 261 -4.38 -22.60 5.48
C ALA A 261 -5.83 -22.42 5.94
N ALA A 262 -6.07 -22.32 7.25
CA ALA A 262 -7.39 -22.06 7.81
C ALA A 262 -7.98 -20.73 7.33
N VAL A 263 -7.18 -19.66 7.25
CA VAL A 263 -7.60 -18.36 6.72
C VAL A 263 -7.94 -18.47 5.23
N VAL A 264 -7.14 -19.18 4.43
CA VAL A 264 -7.43 -19.41 2.99
C VAL A 264 -8.75 -20.16 2.83
N ILE A 265 -8.95 -21.25 3.57
CA ILE A 265 -10.19 -22.06 3.53
C ILE A 265 -11.40 -21.18 3.90
N TYR A 266 -11.28 -20.37 4.94
CA TYR A 266 -12.33 -19.43 5.34
C TYR A 266 -12.67 -18.43 4.24
N GLN A 267 -11.67 -17.83 3.61
CA GLN A 267 -11.85 -16.87 2.52
C GLN A 267 -12.53 -17.52 1.31
N VAL A 268 -12.09 -18.71 0.92
CA VAL A 268 -12.73 -19.48 -0.17
C VAL A 268 -14.18 -19.80 0.18
N GLY A 269 -14.46 -20.21 1.43
CA GLY A 269 -15.83 -20.42 1.92
C GLY A 269 -16.71 -19.16 1.79
N GLN A 270 -16.18 -17.98 2.08
CA GLN A 270 -16.91 -16.72 1.91
C GLN A 270 -17.15 -16.39 0.42
N ILE A 271 -16.18 -16.64 -0.46
CA ILE A 271 -16.34 -16.46 -1.91
C ILE A 271 -17.49 -17.34 -2.43
N LEU A 272 -17.52 -18.62 -2.04
CA LEU A 272 -18.58 -19.56 -2.42
C LEU A 272 -19.94 -19.13 -1.85
N ARG A 273 -19.97 -18.76 -0.57
CA ARG A 273 -21.21 -18.33 0.11
C ARG A 273 -21.87 -17.13 -0.53
N VAL A 274 -21.06 -16.16 -1.00
CA VAL A 274 -21.56 -14.94 -1.66
C VAL A 274 -21.95 -15.22 -3.10
N ASN A 275 -21.10 -15.89 -3.87
CA ASN A 275 -21.24 -15.96 -5.32
C ASN A 275 -22.13 -17.09 -5.82
N VAL A 276 -22.17 -18.26 -5.14
CA VAL A 276 -23.00 -19.38 -5.63
C VAL A 276 -24.49 -19.03 -5.73
N PRO A 277 -25.13 -18.36 -4.75
CA PRO A 277 -26.52 -17.94 -4.89
C PRO A 277 -26.75 -16.92 -6.02
N ILE A 278 -25.83 -15.97 -6.19
CA ILE A 278 -25.90 -14.92 -7.22
C ILE A 278 -25.82 -15.57 -8.61
N LEU A 279 -24.83 -16.42 -8.83
CA LEU A 279 -24.60 -17.08 -10.12
C LEU A 279 -25.70 -18.08 -10.50
N LYS A 280 -26.33 -18.74 -9.49
CA LYS A 280 -27.52 -19.61 -9.74
C LYS A 280 -28.75 -18.83 -10.17
N LYS A 281 -28.92 -17.60 -9.68
CA LYS A 281 -30.02 -16.72 -10.12
C LYS A 281 -29.77 -16.09 -11.50
N GLY A 282 -28.53 -16.08 -11.95
CA GLY A 282 -28.07 -15.36 -13.13
C GLY A 282 -27.79 -13.89 -12.83
N VAL A 283 -26.74 -13.38 -13.47
CA VAL A 283 -26.32 -11.97 -13.37
C VAL A 283 -26.84 -11.25 -14.61
N PRO A 284 -27.60 -10.14 -14.48
CA PRO A 284 -28.06 -9.34 -15.62
C PRO A 284 -26.88 -8.89 -16.49
N GLU A 285 -27.12 -8.79 -17.82
CA GLU A 285 -26.05 -8.42 -18.78
C GLU A 285 -25.44 -7.05 -18.46
N ASP A 286 -26.27 -6.10 -18.10
CA ASP A 286 -25.91 -4.73 -17.73
C ASP A 286 -25.18 -4.63 -16.38
N ASP A 287 -25.18 -5.71 -15.59
CA ASP A 287 -24.48 -5.78 -14.30
C ASP A 287 -23.18 -6.63 -14.36
N LYS A 288 -22.85 -7.20 -15.52
CA LYS A 288 -21.64 -8.01 -15.69
C LYS A 288 -20.39 -7.14 -15.81
N TYR A 289 -19.29 -7.64 -15.25
CA TYR A 289 -17.95 -7.11 -15.46
C TYR A 289 -16.95 -8.24 -15.63
N SER A 290 -15.77 -7.96 -16.17
CA SER A 290 -14.72 -8.97 -16.38
C SER A 290 -13.72 -8.95 -15.23
N PHE A 291 -13.60 -10.06 -14.51
CA PHE A 291 -12.57 -10.23 -13.48
C PHE A 291 -11.14 -10.18 -14.06
N ASN A 292 -10.96 -10.41 -15.36
CA ASN A 292 -9.65 -10.30 -16.02
C ASN A 292 -9.04 -8.89 -15.86
N SER A 293 -9.85 -7.83 -15.95
CA SER A 293 -9.36 -6.45 -15.70
C SER A 293 -8.92 -6.26 -14.25
N VAL A 294 -9.64 -6.84 -13.29
CA VAL A 294 -9.25 -6.81 -11.87
C VAL A 294 -7.93 -7.57 -11.67
N ALA A 295 -7.80 -8.75 -12.25
CA ALA A 295 -6.58 -9.56 -12.19
C ALA A 295 -5.38 -8.82 -12.82
N ALA A 296 -5.58 -8.14 -13.95
CA ALA A 296 -4.56 -7.29 -14.55
C ALA A 296 -4.12 -6.17 -13.59
N LEU A 297 -5.06 -5.46 -12.95
CA LEU A 297 -4.74 -4.42 -11.99
C LEU A 297 -4.07 -4.95 -10.72
N ASN A 298 -4.42 -6.15 -10.26
CA ASN A 298 -3.69 -6.84 -9.19
C ASN A 298 -2.23 -7.09 -9.59
N SER A 299 -1.99 -7.54 -10.84
CA SER A 299 -0.62 -7.76 -11.34
C SER A 299 0.16 -6.46 -11.50
N THR A 300 -0.49 -5.35 -11.93
CA THR A 300 0.20 -4.05 -11.99
C THR A 300 0.62 -3.58 -10.61
N TYR A 301 -0.26 -3.70 -9.63
CA TYR A 301 0.04 -3.22 -8.29
C TYR A 301 1.06 -4.10 -7.55
N PHE A 302 1.08 -5.40 -7.84
CA PHE A 302 2.18 -6.29 -7.46
C PHE A 302 3.52 -5.79 -8.01
N ALA A 303 3.58 -5.41 -9.29
CA ALA A 303 4.82 -5.02 -9.96
C ALA A 303 5.25 -3.57 -9.65
N ASN A 304 4.31 -2.62 -9.49
CA ASN A 304 4.66 -1.21 -9.22
C ASN A 304 4.80 -0.94 -7.72
N PHE A 305 3.74 -1.05 -6.93
CA PHE A 305 3.80 -0.77 -5.49
C PHE A 305 4.65 -1.79 -4.72
N GLY A 306 4.64 -3.06 -5.15
CA GLY A 306 5.53 -4.08 -4.60
C GLY A 306 6.99 -3.74 -4.83
N ALA A 307 7.34 -3.25 -6.02
CA ALA A 307 8.68 -2.77 -6.32
C ALA A 307 9.02 -1.49 -5.53
N GLU A 308 8.09 -0.52 -5.40
CA GLU A 308 8.31 0.69 -4.59
C GLU A 308 8.71 0.33 -3.17
N LEU A 309 7.92 -0.50 -2.48
CA LEU A 309 8.18 -0.87 -1.09
C LEU A 309 9.52 -1.61 -0.93
N ALA A 310 9.84 -2.49 -1.88
CA ALA A 310 11.09 -3.25 -1.86
C ALA A 310 12.30 -2.34 -2.13
N VAL A 311 12.22 -1.49 -3.15
CA VAL A 311 13.31 -0.58 -3.54
C VAL A 311 13.56 0.47 -2.47
N VAL A 312 12.53 1.12 -1.94
CA VAL A 312 12.68 2.09 -0.83
C VAL A 312 13.36 1.45 0.39
N SER A 313 13.11 0.15 0.63
CA SER A 313 13.71 -0.58 1.75
C SER A 313 15.21 -0.87 1.57
N MET A 314 15.71 -0.94 0.32
CA MET A 314 17.12 -1.34 0.06
C MET A 314 17.97 -0.22 -0.55
N LEU A 315 17.36 0.79 -1.13
CA LEU A 315 18.04 1.80 -1.94
C LEU A 315 19.08 2.63 -1.18
N PRO A 316 18.87 3.02 0.11
CA PRO A 316 19.91 3.73 0.86
C PRO A 316 21.21 2.92 0.97
N MET A 317 21.11 1.64 1.33
CA MET A 317 22.27 0.75 1.45
C MET A 317 22.92 0.50 0.09
N PHE A 318 22.13 0.36 -0.99
CA PHE A 318 22.65 0.21 -2.35
C PHE A 318 23.54 1.41 -2.76
N PHE A 319 23.07 2.65 -2.55
CA PHE A 319 23.86 3.84 -2.87
C PHE A 319 25.10 3.99 -1.97
N GLU A 320 24.98 3.68 -0.67
CA GLU A 320 26.09 3.70 0.26
C GLU A 320 27.19 2.73 -0.18
N GLN A 321 26.83 1.49 -0.48
CA GLN A 321 27.80 0.43 -0.83
C GLN A 321 28.38 0.57 -2.23
N THR A 322 27.57 1.03 -3.21
CA THR A 322 28.00 1.09 -4.62
C THR A 322 28.93 2.28 -4.89
N TRP A 323 28.67 3.44 -4.29
CA TRP A 323 29.49 4.65 -4.50
C TRP A 323 30.32 5.07 -3.30
N GLY A 324 30.33 4.29 -2.19
CA GLY A 324 31.08 4.63 -0.98
C GLY A 324 30.58 5.91 -0.29
N LEU A 325 29.30 6.20 -0.37
CA LEU A 325 28.70 7.41 0.19
C LEU A 325 28.54 7.30 1.71
N THR A 326 28.44 8.46 2.37
CA THR A 326 27.98 8.48 3.77
C THR A 326 26.50 8.08 3.85
N ALA A 327 26.05 7.51 4.97
CA ALA A 327 24.67 7.11 5.19
C ALA A 327 23.68 8.28 4.96
N ALA A 328 24.06 9.50 5.36
CA ALA A 328 23.26 10.71 5.14
C ALA A 328 23.12 11.05 3.65
N ALA A 329 24.24 11.03 2.89
CA ALA A 329 24.23 11.28 1.46
C ALA A 329 23.47 10.20 0.68
N ALA A 330 23.69 8.93 1.02
CA ALA A 330 22.99 7.80 0.43
C ALA A 330 21.48 7.85 0.71
N GLY A 331 21.07 8.18 1.94
CA GLY A 331 19.68 8.39 2.31
C GLY A 331 19.01 9.51 1.54
N LEU A 332 19.70 10.65 1.36
CA LEU A 332 19.21 11.78 0.59
C LEU A 332 19.00 11.42 -0.90
N ILE A 333 19.97 10.70 -1.49
CA ILE A 333 19.88 10.25 -2.88
C ILE A 333 18.77 9.21 -3.05
N ALA A 334 18.70 8.22 -2.16
CA ALA A 334 17.66 7.20 -2.17
C ALA A 334 16.25 7.81 -2.02
N ALA A 335 16.13 8.89 -1.25
CA ALA A 335 14.88 9.61 -1.09
C ALA A 335 14.33 10.16 -2.41
N SER A 336 15.20 10.41 -3.42
CA SER A 336 14.76 10.87 -4.74
C SER A 336 13.75 9.93 -5.39
N PHE A 337 13.85 8.61 -5.13
CA PHE A 337 12.87 7.63 -5.62
C PHE A 337 11.48 7.89 -5.04
N ALA A 338 11.35 7.99 -3.72
CA ALA A 338 10.05 8.20 -3.08
C ALA A 338 9.55 9.66 -3.15
N PHE A 339 10.46 10.63 -3.37
CA PHE A 339 10.12 12.06 -3.53
C PHE A 339 9.20 12.30 -4.73
N VAL A 340 9.41 11.57 -5.81
CA VAL A 340 8.62 11.67 -7.05
C VAL A 340 7.13 11.38 -6.84
N ASN A 341 6.75 10.67 -5.76
CA ASN A 341 5.37 10.41 -5.37
C ASN A 341 4.48 11.66 -5.28
N LEU A 342 5.07 12.78 -4.84
CA LEU A 342 4.35 14.06 -4.73
C LEU A 342 3.72 14.49 -6.05
N VAL A 343 4.33 14.14 -7.17
CA VAL A 343 3.93 14.61 -8.50
C VAL A 343 3.45 13.45 -9.38
N ALA A 344 4.19 12.34 -9.46
CA ALA A 344 3.93 11.28 -10.43
C ALA A 344 2.62 10.54 -10.13
N ARG A 345 2.30 10.31 -8.86
CA ARG A 345 1.08 9.59 -8.48
C ARG A 345 -0.20 10.37 -8.82
N PRO A 346 -0.35 11.66 -8.47
CA PRO A 346 -1.46 12.47 -8.96
C PRO A 346 -1.50 12.59 -10.49
N MET A 347 -0.32 12.68 -11.14
CA MET A 347 -0.25 12.78 -12.60
C MET A 347 -0.68 11.50 -13.31
N GLY A 348 -0.48 10.32 -12.72
CA GLY A 348 -0.87 9.05 -13.33
C GLY A 348 -2.35 9.01 -13.73
N GLY A 349 -3.23 9.45 -12.85
CA GLY A 349 -4.65 9.62 -13.14
C GLY A 349 -4.93 10.76 -14.15
N LEU A 350 -4.31 11.93 -13.97
CA LEU A 350 -4.53 13.09 -14.83
C LEU A 350 -4.10 12.86 -16.29
N VAL A 351 -2.99 12.16 -16.52
CA VAL A 351 -2.53 11.81 -17.88
C VAL A 351 -3.54 10.87 -18.53
N SER A 352 -4.04 9.90 -17.80
CA SER A 352 -5.09 8.99 -18.22
C SER A 352 -6.37 9.72 -18.65
N ASP A 353 -6.82 10.67 -17.82
CA ASP A 353 -8.01 11.47 -18.09
C ASP A 353 -7.85 12.38 -19.33
N ARG A 354 -6.65 12.94 -19.55
CA ARG A 354 -6.38 13.83 -20.70
C ARG A 354 -6.22 13.08 -22.02
N LEU A 355 -5.62 11.90 -21.99
CA LEU A 355 -5.41 11.09 -23.20
C LEU A 355 -6.68 10.31 -23.61
N GLY A 356 -7.68 10.21 -22.73
CA GLY A 356 -8.93 9.51 -23.02
C GLY A 356 -8.72 8.00 -23.27
N ASN A 357 -7.65 7.41 -22.74
CA ASN A 357 -7.37 5.98 -22.90
C ASN A 357 -6.57 5.45 -21.71
N ARG A 358 -7.27 4.89 -20.74
CA ARG A 358 -6.70 4.42 -19.47
C ARG A 358 -5.81 3.19 -19.67
N ARG A 359 -6.22 2.30 -20.58
CA ARG A 359 -5.45 1.09 -20.93
C ARG A 359 -4.10 1.43 -21.54
N PHE A 360 -4.07 2.33 -22.51
CA PHE A 360 -2.82 2.75 -23.16
C PHE A 360 -1.85 3.37 -22.16
N VAL A 361 -2.34 4.24 -21.28
CA VAL A 361 -1.52 4.89 -20.24
C VAL A 361 -0.94 3.85 -19.29
N MET A 362 -1.75 2.88 -18.83
CA MET A 362 -1.25 1.79 -17.97
C MET A 362 -0.16 0.97 -18.65
N LEU A 363 -0.38 0.57 -19.93
CA LEU A 363 0.62 -0.17 -20.70
C LEU A 363 1.92 0.62 -20.86
N SER A 364 1.84 1.93 -21.10
CA SER A 364 3.02 2.81 -21.22
C SER A 364 3.79 2.89 -19.90
N TYR A 365 3.09 3.04 -18.77
CA TYR A 365 3.73 3.06 -17.46
C TYR A 365 4.39 1.71 -17.12
N MET A 366 3.70 0.59 -17.33
CA MET A 366 4.25 -0.73 -17.02
C MET A 366 5.49 -1.07 -17.87
N PHE A 367 5.48 -0.69 -19.16
CA PHE A 367 6.65 -0.82 -20.01
C PHE A 367 7.81 0.06 -19.53
N GLY A 368 7.52 1.32 -19.17
CA GLY A 368 8.51 2.25 -18.60
C GLY A 368 9.13 1.75 -17.30
N ILE A 369 8.36 1.08 -16.42
CA ILE A 369 8.87 0.42 -15.21
C ILE A 369 9.91 -0.65 -15.60
N GLY A 370 9.58 -1.51 -16.57
CA GLY A 370 10.50 -2.55 -17.04
C GLY A 370 11.82 -1.97 -17.53
N ILE A 371 11.78 -0.96 -18.40
CA ILE A 371 12.97 -0.25 -18.88
C ILE A 371 13.74 0.40 -17.74
N GLY A 372 13.05 1.10 -16.84
CA GLY A 372 13.68 1.77 -15.70
C GLY A 372 14.47 0.80 -14.81
N PHE A 373 13.89 -0.35 -14.46
CA PHE A 373 14.60 -1.35 -13.64
C PHE A 373 15.70 -2.09 -14.39
N VAL A 374 15.60 -2.25 -15.73
CA VAL A 374 16.74 -2.71 -16.53
C VAL A 374 17.90 -1.72 -16.42
N LEU A 375 17.63 -0.41 -16.56
CA LEU A 375 18.66 0.62 -16.42
C LEU A 375 19.26 0.65 -15.00
N MET A 376 18.43 0.52 -13.95
CA MET A 376 18.91 0.42 -12.57
C MET A 376 19.79 -0.83 -12.35
N GLY A 377 19.47 -1.95 -12.98
CA GLY A 377 20.28 -3.18 -12.93
C GLY A 377 21.64 -3.05 -13.61
N LEU A 378 21.82 -2.12 -14.53
CA LEU A 378 23.08 -1.84 -15.20
C LEU A 378 24.00 -0.89 -14.40
N LEU A 379 23.46 -0.22 -13.35
CA LEU A 379 24.22 0.72 -12.54
C LEU A 379 25.33 0.00 -11.73
N ASN A 380 26.50 0.62 -11.72
CA ASN A 380 27.64 0.20 -10.91
C ASN A 380 28.50 1.43 -10.57
N SER A 381 29.57 1.23 -9.78
CA SER A 381 30.46 2.32 -9.32
C SER A 381 31.15 3.12 -10.43
N ASN A 382 31.21 2.62 -11.67
CA ASN A 382 31.80 3.33 -12.80
C ASN A 382 30.86 4.37 -13.42
N TRP A 383 29.58 4.33 -13.10
CA TRP A 383 28.61 5.32 -13.58
C TRP A 383 28.71 6.61 -12.79
N PRO A 384 28.64 7.78 -13.44
CA PRO A 384 28.53 9.04 -12.72
C PRO A 384 27.29 9.04 -11.83
N LEU A 385 27.46 9.46 -10.57
CA LEU A 385 26.38 9.44 -9.58
C LEU A 385 25.13 10.20 -10.06
N ILE A 386 25.31 11.32 -10.77
CA ILE A 386 24.20 12.12 -11.32
C ILE A 386 23.35 11.32 -12.32
N VAL A 387 23.97 10.42 -13.10
CA VAL A 387 23.25 9.56 -14.04
C VAL A 387 22.47 8.50 -13.28
N ALA A 388 23.05 7.93 -12.22
CA ALA A 388 22.33 6.98 -11.36
C ALA A 388 21.10 7.64 -10.70
N ILE A 389 21.23 8.87 -10.22
CA ILE A 389 20.10 9.65 -9.67
C ILE A 389 19.03 9.88 -10.75
N ALA A 390 19.43 10.29 -11.95
CA ALA A 390 18.49 10.51 -13.05
C ALA A 390 17.72 9.24 -13.44
N ILE A 391 18.41 8.09 -13.53
CA ILE A 391 17.77 6.79 -13.78
C ILE A 391 16.82 6.40 -12.64
N THR A 392 17.20 6.67 -11.41
CA THR A 392 16.37 6.40 -10.23
C THR A 392 15.07 7.23 -10.27
N ILE A 393 15.16 8.52 -10.57
CA ILE A 393 14.00 9.41 -10.72
C ILE A 393 13.12 8.99 -11.91
N PHE A 394 13.74 8.67 -13.05
CA PHE A 394 13.04 8.16 -14.23
C PHE A 394 12.25 6.90 -13.91
N THR A 395 12.88 5.91 -13.28
CA THR A 395 12.22 4.64 -12.90
C THR A 395 11.06 4.90 -11.95
N SER A 396 11.30 5.73 -10.94
CA SER A 396 10.29 6.10 -9.95
C SER A 396 9.07 6.78 -10.57
N PHE A 397 9.27 7.66 -11.56
CA PHE A 397 8.17 8.34 -12.25
C PHE A 397 7.19 7.34 -12.87
N PHE A 398 7.70 6.30 -13.53
CA PHE A 398 6.85 5.26 -14.11
C PHE A 398 6.20 4.38 -13.04
N VAL A 399 6.93 3.99 -12.00
CA VAL A 399 6.40 3.19 -10.88
C VAL A 399 5.20 3.89 -10.26
N GLN A 400 5.38 5.11 -9.83
CA GLN A 400 4.37 5.86 -9.08
C GLN A 400 3.25 6.41 -9.97
N GLY A 401 3.57 6.73 -11.23
CA GLY A 401 2.56 7.04 -12.24
C GLY A 401 1.61 5.88 -12.49
N ALA A 402 2.14 4.65 -12.59
CA ALA A 402 1.34 3.43 -12.73
C ALA A 402 0.42 3.19 -11.51
N GLU A 403 0.90 3.51 -10.31
CA GLU A 403 0.10 3.39 -9.08
C GLU A 403 -1.10 4.33 -9.11
N GLY A 404 -0.89 5.59 -9.48
CA GLY A 404 -1.97 6.55 -9.65
C GLY A 404 -2.97 6.15 -10.74
N ALA A 405 -2.47 5.67 -11.88
CA ALA A 405 -3.30 5.17 -12.97
C ALA A 405 -4.14 3.95 -12.57
N THR A 406 -3.60 3.04 -11.73
CA THR A 406 -4.33 1.86 -11.24
C THR A 406 -5.61 2.26 -10.52
N PHE A 407 -5.53 3.19 -9.57
CA PHE A 407 -6.70 3.65 -8.83
C PHE A 407 -7.64 4.51 -9.69
N GLY A 408 -7.14 5.19 -10.71
CA GLY A 408 -7.96 5.87 -11.71
C GLY A 408 -8.84 4.93 -12.55
N ILE A 409 -8.41 3.69 -12.78
CA ILE A 409 -9.15 2.67 -13.54
C ILE A 409 -10.21 1.96 -12.69
N ILE A 410 -9.90 1.63 -11.44
CA ILE A 410 -10.71 0.76 -10.57
C ILE A 410 -12.18 1.18 -10.47
N PRO A 411 -12.54 2.46 -10.23
CA PRO A 411 -13.94 2.87 -10.11
C PRO A 411 -14.76 2.66 -11.37
N SER A 412 -14.10 2.66 -12.53
CA SER A 412 -14.75 2.48 -13.84
C SER A 412 -15.01 1.02 -14.21
N ILE A 413 -14.47 0.04 -13.45
CA ILE A 413 -14.76 -1.38 -13.67
C ILE A 413 -16.14 -1.75 -13.13
N LYS A 414 -16.40 -1.43 -11.85
CA LYS A 414 -17.68 -1.69 -11.19
C LYS A 414 -17.79 -0.82 -9.93
N ARG A 415 -18.63 0.21 -9.99
CA ARG A 415 -18.74 1.22 -8.93
C ARG A 415 -19.09 0.62 -7.56
N ARG A 416 -20.08 -0.29 -7.51
CA ARG A 416 -20.59 -0.90 -6.27
C ARG A 416 -19.51 -1.65 -5.47
N ILE A 417 -18.52 -2.25 -6.16
CA ILE A 417 -17.46 -3.05 -5.54
C ILE A 417 -16.08 -2.40 -5.64
N THR A 418 -16.02 -1.09 -5.95
CA THR A 418 -14.76 -0.32 -6.05
C THR A 418 -13.87 -0.51 -4.83
N GLY A 419 -14.43 -0.46 -3.62
CA GLY A 419 -13.67 -0.67 -2.38
C GLY A 419 -13.05 -2.06 -2.28
N GLN A 420 -13.75 -3.10 -2.73
CA GLN A 420 -13.25 -4.48 -2.72
C GLN A 420 -12.14 -4.68 -3.76
N ILE A 421 -12.31 -4.13 -4.97
CA ILE A 421 -11.27 -4.16 -6.02
C ILE A 421 -10.03 -3.38 -5.57
N SER A 422 -10.20 -2.16 -5.03
CA SER A 422 -9.11 -1.34 -4.49
C SER A 422 -8.37 -2.04 -3.35
N GLY A 423 -9.13 -2.68 -2.46
CA GLY A 423 -8.57 -3.44 -1.35
C GLY A 423 -7.73 -4.62 -1.82
N MET A 424 -8.23 -5.37 -2.80
CA MET A 424 -7.53 -6.52 -3.39
C MET A 424 -6.27 -6.07 -4.13
N ALA A 425 -6.36 -5.08 -5.02
CA ALA A 425 -5.22 -4.53 -5.73
C ALA A 425 -4.15 -3.99 -4.75
N GLY A 426 -4.58 -3.20 -3.76
CA GLY A 426 -3.68 -2.69 -2.72
C GLY A 426 -2.98 -3.79 -1.91
N ALA A 427 -3.67 -4.89 -1.62
CA ALA A 427 -3.06 -6.04 -0.94
C ALA A 427 -2.03 -6.74 -1.82
N TYR A 428 -2.26 -6.84 -3.14
CA TYR A 428 -1.29 -7.39 -4.10
C TYR A 428 0.02 -6.61 -4.15
N GLY A 429 0.00 -5.30 -3.92
CA GLY A 429 1.24 -4.53 -3.76
C GLY A 429 2.10 -5.02 -2.59
N ASN A 430 1.48 -5.35 -1.45
CA ASN A 430 2.24 -5.93 -0.32
C ASN A 430 2.69 -7.38 -0.59
N VAL A 431 1.89 -8.18 -1.31
CA VAL A 431 2.34 -9.50 -1.79
C VAL A 431 3.59 -9.35 -2.65
N GLY A 432 3.58 -8.40 -3.60
CA GLY A 432 4.75 -8.07 -4.42
C GLY A 432 5.96 -7.70 -3.59
N ALA A 433 5.80 -6.85 -2.58
CA ALA A 433 6.87 -6.45 -1.68
C ALA A 433 7.46 -7.65 -0.90
N VAL A 434 6.62 -8.52 -0.33
CA VAL A 434 7.07 -9.74 0.37
C VAL A 434 7.87 -10.64 -0.58
N VAL A 435 7.35 -10.87 -1.79
CA VAL A 435 8.02 -11.72 -2.79
C VAL A 435 9.35 -11.11 -3.22
N TYR A 436 9.37 -9.83 -3.62
CA TYR A 436 10.60 -9.15 -4.06
C TYR A 436 11.64 -9.08 -2.96
N LEU A 437 11.26 -8.68 -1.74
CA LEU A 437 12.20 -8.61 -0.62
C LEU A 437 12.73 -10.00 -0.24
N THR A 438 11.91 -11.05 -0.33
CA THR A 438 12.37 -12.42 -0.11
C THR A 438 13.39 -12.83 -1.17
N ILE A 439 13.11 -12.57 -2.45
CA ILE A 439 14.06 -12.83 -3.54
C ILE A 439 15.37 -12.06 -3.30
N PHE A 440 15.28 -10.79 -2.86
CA PHE A 440 16.45 -9.96 -2.56
C PHE A 440 17.39 -10.60 -1.51
N THR A 441 16.88 -11.47 -0.64
CA THR A 441 17.76 -12.19 0.31
C THR A 441 18.72 -13.19 -0.33
N PHE A 442 18.49 -13.58 -1.58
CA PHE A 442 19.25 -14.61 -2.30
C PHE A 442 20.06 -14.09 -3.49
N VAL A 443 19.85 -12.83 -3.88
CA VAL A 443 20.42 -12.26 -5.10
C VAL A 443 21.17 -10.97 -4.84
N THR A 444 22.04 -10.58 -5.78
CA THR A 444 22.71 -9.28 -5.76
C THR A 444 21.73 -8.15 -6.12
N PRO A 445 22.02 -6.88 -5.77
CA PRO A 445 21.20 -5.75 -6.18
C PRO A 445 20.97 -5.67 -7.69
N THR A 446 21.97 -5.94 -8.50
CA THR A 446 21.87 -6.02 -9.97
C THR A 446 20.83 -7.05 -10.42
N GLN A 447 20.96 -8.28 -9.93
CA GLN A 447 20.01 -9.36 -10.26
C GLN A 447 18.59 -9.00 -9.78
N PHE A 448 18.50 -8.38 -8.61
CA PHE A 448 17.23 -7.95 -8.02
C PHE A 448 16.48 -6.97 -8.93
N PHE A 449 17.16 -5.94 -9.44
CA PHE A 449 16.55 -4.99 -10.37
C PHE A 449 16.09 -5.67 -11.67
N PHE A 450 16.86 -6.59 -12.23
CA PHE A 450 16.44 -7.37 -13.42
C PHE A 450 15.22 -8.25 -13.13
N ILE A 451 15.10 -8.82 -11.94
CA ILE A 451 13.92 -9.61 -11.53
C ILE A 451 12.68 -8.71 -11.44
N ILE A 452 12.79 -7.51 -10.86
CA ILE A 452 11.69 -6.56 -10.84
C ILE A 452 11.30 -6.14 -12.27
N ALA A 453 12.29 -5.87 -13.13
CA ALA A 453 12.06 -5.56 -14.55
C ALA A 453 11.27 -6.68 -15.25
N THR A 454 11.67 -7.94 -15.02
CA THR A 454 10.96 -9.11 -15.56
C THR A 454 9.52 -9.16 -15.06
N GLY A 455 9.29 -8.94 -13.76
CA GLY A 455 7.95 -8.86 -13.18
C GLY A 455 7.09 -7.75 -13.81
N ALA A 456 7.69 -6.59 -14.07
CA ALA A 456 7.01 -5.48 -14.73
C ALA A 456 6.62 -5.81 -16.19
N PHE A 457 7.52 -6.44 -16.96
CA PHE A 457 7.20 -6.88 -18.33
C PHE A 457 6.16 -8.00 -18.35
N LEU A 458 6.19 -8.94 -17.42
CA LEU A 458 5.14 -9.96 -17.29
C LEU A 458 3.78 -9.30 -16.96
N SER A 459 3.73 -8.34 -16.05
CA SER A 459 2.52 -7.59 -15.76
C SER A 459 2.06 -6.75 -16.95
N TRP A 460 2.98 -6.17 -17.73
CA TRP A 460 2.67 -5.49 -18.99
C TRP A 460 1.98 -6.43 -19.99
N LEU A 461 2.50 -7.66 -20.16
CA LEU A 461 1.88 -8.67 -21.01
C LEU A 461 0.49 -9.08 -20.51
N ILE A 462 0.32 -9.26 -19.19
CA ILE A 462 -0.99 -9.54 -18.57
C ILE A 462 -1.97 -8.39 -18.88
N CYS A 463 -1.55 -7.14 -18.74
CA CYS A 463 -2.37 -5.98 -19.07
C CYS A 463 -2.71 -5.91 -20.58
N LEU A 464 -1.76 -6.24 -21.44
CA LEU A 464 -2.00 -6.27 -22.89
C LEU A 464 -3.12 -7.24 -23.27
N VAL A 465 -3.21 -8.39 -22.59
CA VAL A 465 -4.20 -9.45 -22.88
C VAL A 465 -5.50 -9.26 -22.09
N TRP A 466 -5.43 -8.86 -20.81
CA TRP A 466 -6.57 -8.92 -19.89
C TRP A 466 -7.19 -7.58 -19.54
N LEU A 467 -6.41 -6.50 -19.57
CA LEU A 467 -6.95 -5.18 -19.26
C LEU A 467 -7.75 -4.65 -20.47
N LYS A 468 -9.03 -4.43 -20.26
CA LYS A 468 -9.90 -3.76 -21.24
C LYS A 468 -10.04 -2.29 -20.86
N GLU A 469 -10.20 -1.43 -21.87
CA GLU A 469 -10.62 -0.05 -21.63
C GLU A 469 -12.03 -0.10 -21.01
N PRO A 470 -12.23 0.51 -19.82
CA PRO A 470 -13.56 0.51 -19.20
C PRO A 470 -14.53 1.38 -19.99
N GLU A 471 -15.71 0.84 -20.29
CA GLU A 471 -16.79 1.57 -20.96
C GLU A 471 -17.30 2.69 -20.04
N GLY A 472 -17.58 3.87 -20.59
CA GLY A 472 -18.06 5.02 -19.84
C GLY A 472 -17.05 5.64 -18.86
N ALA A 473 -15.75 5.27 -18.96
CA ALA A 473 -14.72 5.76 -18.03
C ALA A 473 -14.51 7.29 -18.04
N PHE A 474 -14.99 7.98 -19.08
CA PHE A 474 -14.86 9.42 -19.31
C PHE A 474 -16.21 10.15 -19.32
N ASP A 475 -17.32 9.44 -19.05
CA ASP A 475 -18.65 10.03 -18.99
C ASP A 475 -18.79 10.94 -17.74
N GLU A 476 -19.70 11.93 -17.82
CA GLU A 476 -19.95 12.86 -16.70
C GLU A 476 -20.56 12.15 -15.47
N GLU A 477 -21.30 11.07 -15.71
CA GLU A 477 -21.92 10.24 -14.68
C GLU A 477 -21.45 8.79 -14.77
N TYR A 478 -21.30 8.15 -13.61
CA TYR A 478 -20.99 6.72 -13.60
C TYR A 478 -22.17 5.91 -14.10
N TYR A 479 -21.86 4.85 -14.85
CA TYR A 479 -22.87 3.87 -15.26
C TYR A 479 -23.53 3.23 -14.03
N VAL A 480 -24.86 3.22 -14.01
CA VAL A 480 -25.69 2.63 -12.94
C VAL A 480 -26.45 1.44 -13.55
N SER A 481 -26.13 0.22 -13.10
CA SER A 481 -26.80 -1.00 -13.58
C SER A 481 -28.24 -1.11 -13.06
N SER A 482 -29.02 -2.01 -13.65
CA SER A 482 -30.38 -2.33 -13.16
C SER A 482 -30.36 -2.82 -11.71
N VAL A 483 -29.33 -3.57 -11.33
CA VAL A 483 -29.14 -4.06 -9.95
C VAL A 483 -28.82 -2.89 -8.99
N ASP A 484 -27.99 -1.95 -9.41
CA ASP A 484 -27.65 -0.78 -8.59
C ASP A 484 -28.89 0.08 -8.32
N ARG A 485 -29.75 0.30 -9.34
CA ARG A 485 -31.04 1.01 -9.19
C ARG A 485 -31.97 0.31 -8.21
N LEU A 486 -32.11 -1.01 -8.32
CA LEU A 486 -32.95 -1.78 -7.39
C LEU A 486 -32.45 -1.71 -5.95
N ILE A 487 -31.13 -1.68 -5.74
CA ILE A 487 -30.54 -1.52 -4.41
C ILE A 487 -30.83 -0.12 -3.86
N GLU A 488 -30.68 0.92 -4.67
CA GLU A 488 -30.98 2.30 -4.28
C GLU A 488 -32.47 2.48 -3.92
N GLU A 489 -33.39 1.91 -4.71
CA GLU A 489 -34.82 1.93 -4.42
C GLU A 489 -35.17 1.21 -3.11
N GLN A 490 -34.57 0.05 -2.87
CA GLN A 490 -34.77 -0.69 -1.61
C GLN A 490 -34.25 0.07 -0.40
N GLU A 491 -33.10 0.74 -0.53
CA GLU A 491 -32.51 1.56 0.53
C GLU A 491 -33.37 2.79 0.82
N LEU A 492 -33.92 3.46 -0.21
CA LEU A 492 -34.83 4.58 -0.08
C LEU A 492 -36.13 4.15 0.65
N THR A 493 -36.73 3.03 0.23
CA THR A 493 -37.96 2.49 0.85
C THR A 493 -37.71 2.09 2.31
N ALA A 494 -36.57 1.46 2.61
CA ALA A 494 -36.19 1.08 3.98
C ALA A 494 -35.88 2.30 4.86
N SER A 495 -35.41 3.40 4.30
CA SER A 495 -35.16 4.64 5.03
C SER A 495 -36.47 5.39 5.37
N GLN A 496 -37.46 5.35 4.47
CA GLN A 496 -38.77 5.94 4.67
C GLN A 496 -39.65 5.13 5.64
N ALA A 497 -39.42 3.82 5.72
CA ALA A 497 -40.16 2.92 6.63
C ALA A 497 -39.71 2.95 8.09
N LYS A 498 -38.63 3.69 8.44
CA LYS A 498 -38.19 3.87 9.83
C LYS A 498 -38.99 5.01 10.45
N PRO A 499 -39.83 4.76 11.52
CA PRO A 499 -40.48 5.82 12.24
C PRO A 499 -39.45 6.81 12.80
N GLN A 500 -39.73 8.11 12.66
CA GLN A 500 -39.05 9.16 13.37
C GLN A 500 -39.26 8.88 14.88
N GLN A 501 -38.32 8.13 15.48
CA GLN A 501 -38.20 8.08 16.91
C GLN A 501 -37.46 9.34 17.33
N GLY A 502 -38.22 10.27 17.91
CA GLY A 502 -37.83 11.54 18.49
C GLY A 502 -36.85 11.43 19.67
#